data_55a75ac3f7533285c95cc4e27454d1ae
#
_entry.id   55a75ac3f7533285c95cc4e27454d1ae
#
_cell.length_a   1.000
_cell.length_b   1.000
_cell.length_c   1.000
_cell.angle_alpha   90.00
_cell.angle_beta   90.00
_cell.angle_gamma   90.00
#
_symmetry.space_group_name_H-M   'P 1'
#
loop_
_entity.id
_entity.type
_entity.pdbx_description
1 polymer ?
#
loop_
_entity_poly.entity_id
_entity_poly.type
_entity_poly.pdbx_seq_one_letter_code
_entity_poly.pdbx_strand_id
1 'polypeptide(L)'
;LTELTLPNSVKSIGESAFAYCSGLTELTLSNSVTSIGYSAFRGCSGLTELTLPNSVKSIGESAFCGCSGLEKITVESGNSRYDSRDNCNSIIDKKTNTLIAGCKNSVIPNSVARIDGLAFCGCSGLTELTLPNSVKSIGRYAFQGCTGLTELTLPNCVRVVEACAFAYCSGLTELTLPNSVTRIGNHAFDSCSGITKLTLPNSVKSIGRYAFQGCTGLTELTLPNSVKSIGDGAFAYCSGLTELTLPNSVKSIGDGAFAYCSDLSKITSLAEIPPMCGFKVFNGVNKTNCELIVPEGSVAAYTRAEDWNKFSNIRGFSK
;
A
#
# COMPACT_ATOMS: atom_id res chain seq x y z
N LEU A 1 -15.73 14.21 23.69
CA LEU A 1 -15.85 12.96 24.45
C LEU A 1 -14.44 12.46 24.74
N THR A 2 -14.06 12.41 26.02
CA THR A 2 -12.73 11.95 26.48
C THR A 2 -12.79 10.55 27.06
N GLU A 3 -13.87 10.22 27.73
CA GLU A 3 -14.10 8.92 28.37
C GLU A 3 -15.45 8.36 27.93
N LEU A 4 -15.50 7.06 27.67
CA LEU A 4 -16.71 6.33 27.34
C LEU A 4 -16.79 5.02 28.11
N THR A 5 -17.75 4.91 29.00
CA THR A 5 -18.11 3.68 29.68
C THR A 5 -19.50 3.24 29.22
N LEU A 6 -19.58 2.10 28.54
CA LEU A 6 -20.85 1.54 28.07
C LEU A 6 -21.54 0.73 29.19
N PRO A 7 -22.81 1.01 29.51
CA PRO A 7 -23.55 0.29 30.54
C PRO A 7 -23.91 -1.12 30.08
N ASN A 8 -24.21 -1.99 31.03
CA ASN A 8 -24.55 -3.41 30.76
C ASN A 8 -25.84 -3.61 29.95
N SER A 9 -26.63 -2.57 29.72
CA SER A 9 -27.81 -2.62 28.85
C SER A 9 -27.45 -2.60 27.35
N VAL A 10 -26.24 -2.09 27.00
CA VAL A 10 -25.78 -2.02 25.60
C VAL A 10 -25.30 -3.38 25.13
N LYS A 11 -25.95 -3.90 24.09
CA LYS A 11 -25.64 -5.20 23.46
C LYS A 11 -24.84 -5.06 22.16
N SER A 12 -25.01 -3.93 21.47
CA SER A 12 -24.34 -3.67 20.19
C SER A 12 -23.94 -2.20 20.07
N ILE A 13 -22.81 -1.98 19.41
CA ILE A 13 -22.34 -0.67 18.99
C ILE A 13 -22.64 -0.57 17.49
N GLY A 14 -23.43 0.45 17.11
CA GLY A 14 -23.87 0.63 15.73
C GLY A 14 -22.73 1.06 14.79
N GLU A 15 -23.08 1.11 13.49
CA GLU A 15 -22.19 1.64 12.47
C GLU A 15 -21.81 3.10 12.78
N SER A 16 -20.49 3.38 12.71
CA SER A 16 -19.90 4.71 12.90
C SER A 16 -20.29 5.41 14.21
N ALA A 17 -20.79 4.69 15.23
CA ALA A 17 -21.38 5.27 16.45
C ALA A 17 -20.46 6.26 17.18
N PHE A 18 -19.14 6.02 17.15
CA PHE A 18 -18.11 6.87 17.77
C PHE A 18 -17.02 7.25 16.76
N ALA A 19 -17.35 7.23 15.46
CA ALA A 19 -16.38 7.59 14.44
C ALA A 19 -15.88 9.02 14.64
N TYR A 20 -14.57 9.22 14.50
CA TYR A 20 -13.87 10.50 14.62
C TYR A 20 -13.99 11.17 16.01
N CYS A 21 -14.27 10.41 17.05
CA CYS A 21 -14.14 10.88 18.44
C CYS A 21 -12.65 10.97 18.81
N SER A 22 -11.92 11.89 18.19
CA SER A 22 -10.46 12.01 18.33
C SER A 22 -9.98 12.33 19.75
N GLY A 23 -10.85 12.92 20.58
CA GLY A 23 -10.56 13.20 21.99
C GLY A 23 -10.80 12.00 22.92
N LEU A 24 -11.37 10.90 22.43
CA LEU A 24 -11.62 9.71 23.25
C LEU A 24 -10.30 9.04 23.62
N THR A 25 -9.94 9.08 24.91
CA THR A 25 -8.70 8.49 25.45
C THR A 25 -8.96 7.20 26.20
N GLU A 26 -10.14 7.06 26.82
CA GLU A 26 -10.52 5.91 27.61
C GLU A 26 -11.82 5.28 27.11
N LEU A 27 -11.80 3.97 26.87
CA LEU A 27 -12.94 3.19 26.42
C LEU A 27 -13.11 1.94 27.28
N THR A 28 -14.25 1.85 27.97
CA THR A 28 -14.65 0.67 28.69
C THR A 28 -15.84 0.01 28.00
N LEU A 29 -15.62 -1.16 27.43
CA LEU A 29 -16.67 -2.01 26.87
C LEU A 29 -17.18 -2.99 27.93
N SER A 30 -18.50 -2.99 28.17
CA SER A 30 -19.10 -3.95 29.12
C SER A 30 -19.14 -5.38 28.55
N ASN A 31 -19.16 -6.38 29.43
CA ASN A 31 -19.34 -7.79 29.07
C ASN A 31 -20.76 -8.14 28.51
N SER A 32 -21.55 -7.12 28.21
CA SER A 32 -22.82 -7.25 27.50
C SER A 32 -22.73 -6.97 26.01
N VAL A 33 -21.67 -6.29 25.55
CA VAL A 33 -21.48 -5.93 24.14
C VAL A 33 -21.11 -7.18 23.36
N THR A 34 -21.93 -7.56 22.40
CA THR A 34 -21.74 -8.76 21.55
C THR A 34 -21.25 -8.42 20.14
N SER A 35 -21.48 -7.19 19.68
CA SER A 35 -21.09 -6.75 18.35
C SER A 35 -20.61 -5.30 18.31
N ILE A 36 -19.58 -5.07 17.52
CA ILE A 36 -19.03 -3.75 17.19
C ILE A 36 -19.26 -3.55 15.68
N GLY A 37 -19.93 -2.47 15.29
CA GLY A 37 -20.36 -2.20 13.93
C GLY A 37 -19.23 -1.73 13.02
N TYR A 38 -19.56 -1.57 11.73
CA TYR A 38 -18.68 -0.98 10.71
C TYR A 38 -18.21 0.41 11.17
N SER A 39 -16.89 0.67 11.07
CA SER A 39 -16.29 1.98 11.41
C SER A 39 -16.66 2.52 12.82
N ALA A 40 -17.09 1.70 13.75
CA ALA A 40 -17.67 2.14 15.02
C ALA A 40 -16.76 3.10 15.83
N PHE A 41 -15.45 2.90 15.79
CA PHE A 41 -14.43 3.74 16.45
C PHE A 41 -13.41 4.30 15.47
N ARG A 42 -13.77 4.36 14.18
CA ARG A 42 -12.85 4.90 13.17
C ARG A 42 -12.38 6.30 13.54
N GLY A 43 -11.07 6.54 13.48
CA GLY A 43 -10.49 7.86 13.73
C GLY A 43 -10.52 8.31 15.21
N CYS A 44 -10.73 7.40 16.15
CA CYS A 44 -10.54 7.67 17.59
C CYS A 44 -9.04 7.76 17.90
N SER A 45 -8.38 8.80 17.40
CA SER A 45 -6.92 8.92 17.43
C SER A 45 -6.34 9.14 18.84
N GLY A 46 -7.15 9.56 19.80
CA GLY A 46 -6.75 9.72 21.20
C GLY A 46 -6.73 8.41 22.00
N LEU A 47 -7.39 7.35 21.48
CA LEU A 47 -7.50 6.09 22.20
C LEU A 47 -6.15 5.38 22.29
N THR A 48 -5.68 5.09 23.53
CA THR A 48 -4.37 4.49 23.77
C THR A 48 -4.43 3.00 24.06
N GLU A 49 -5.50 2.52 24.69
CA GLU A 49 -5.69 1.12 25.01
C GLU A 49 -7.09 0.63 24.61
N LEU A 50 -7.17 -0.63 24.18
CA LEU A 50 -8.41 -1.32 23.86
C LEU A 50 -8.41 -2.69 24.55
N THR A 51 -9.42 -2.93 25.40
CA THR A 51 -9.72 -4.26 25.92
C THR A 51 -11.01 -4.75 25.28
N LEU A 52 -10.90 -5.87 24.54
CA LEU A 52 -12.05 -6.54 23.91
C LEU A 52 -12.62 -7.57 24.88
N PRO A 53 -13.87 -7.40 25.36
CA PRO A 53 -14.46 -8.32 26.35
C PRO A 53 -14.83 -9.68 25.74
N ASN A 54 -15.04 -10.66 26.63
CA ASN A 54 -15.40 -12.03 26.28
C ASN A 54 -16.69 -12.15 25.45
N SER A 55 -17.59 -11.21 25.63
CA SER A 55 -18.92 -11.22 25.00
C SER A 55 -18.88 -10.88 23.51
N VAL A 56 -17.87 -10.16 23.02
CA VAL A 56 -17.80 -9.72 21.63
C VAL A 56 -17.61 -10.90 20.67
N LYS A 57 -18.54 -11.07 19.75
CA LYS A 57 -18.57 -12.14 18.74
C LYS A 57 -18.41 -11.63 17.30
N SER A 58 -18.57 -10.33 17.07
CA SER A 58 -18.38 -9.74 15.75
C SER A 58 -17.81 -8.33 15.83
N ILE A 59 -16.88 -8.06 14.91
CA ILE A 59 -16.25 -6.75 14.71
C ILE A 59 -16.43 -6.42 13.23
N GLY A 60 -17.03 -5.25 12.97
CA GLY A 60 -17.22 -4.74 11.61
C GLY A 60 -15.92 -4.29 10.98
N GLU A 61 -15.90 -4.27 9.66
CA GLU A 61 -14.75 -3.76 8.90
C GLU A 61 -14.46 -2.31 9.28
N SER A 62 -13.19 -1.93 9.32
CA SER A 62 -12.77 -0.56 9.65
C SER A 62 -13.08 -0.10 11.10
N ALA A 63 -13.54 -0.99 11.98
CA ALA A 63 -14.00 -0.61 13.32
C ALA A 63 -12.99 0.24 14.10
N PHE A 64 -11.69 -0.01 13.93
CA PHE A 64 -10.58 0.69 14.61
C PHE A 64 -9.61 1.37 13.64
N CYS A 65 -9.98 1.52 12.36
CA CYS A 65 -9.13 2.21 11.38
C CYS A 65 -8.88 3.66 11.82
N GLY A 66 -7.64 4.12 11.81
CA GLY A 66 -7.27 5.48 12.19
C GLY A 66 -7.23 5.74 13.71
N CYS A 67 -7.29 4.70 14.53
CA CYS A 67 -7.00 4.82 15.97
C CYS A 67 -5.48 4.92 16.19
N SER A 68 -4.88 6.00 15.67
CA SER A 68 -3.43 6.15 15.60
C SER A 68 -2.70 6.21 16.94
N GLY A 69 -3.42 6.56 18.00
CA GLY A 69 -2.92 6.57 19.37
C GLY A 69 -2.80 5.20 20.03
N LEU A 70 -3.43 4.16 19.45
CA LEU A 70 -3.45 2.83 20.08
C LEU A 70 -2.03 2.25 20.23
N GLU A 71 -1.72 1.92 21.49
CA GLU A 71 -0.46 1.29 21.91
C GLU A 71 -0.66 -0.15 22.35
N LYS A 72 -1.84 -0.44 22.90
CA LYS A 72 -2.13 -1.74 23.48
C LYS A 72 -3.52 -2.23 23.10
N ILE A 73 -3.57 -3.48 22.65
CA ILE A 73 -4.81 -4.21 22.39
C ILE A 73 -4.78 -5.52 23.17
N THR A 74 -5.79 -5.73 23.98
CA THR A 74 -5.96 -6.96 24.76
C THR A 74 -7.31 -7.57 24.46
N VAL A 75 -7.36 -8.87 24.29
CA VAL A 75 -8.61 -9.64 24.20
C VAL A 75 -8.70 -10.50 25.46
N GLU A 76 -9.81 -10.41 26.20
CA GLU A 76 -10.02 -11.21 27.41
C GLU A 76 -9.92 -12.71 27.11
N SER A 77 -9.26 -13.47 28.00
CA SER A 77 -8.88 -14.87 27.79
C SER A 77 -10.05 -15.82 27.52
N GLY A 78 -11.25 -15.48 27.97
CA GLY A 78 -12.48 -16.26 27.74
C GLY A 78 -13.20 -15.98 26.42
N ASN A 79 -12.75 -15.04 25.61
CA ASN A 79 -13.42 -14.75 24.35
C ASN A 79 -13.38 -15.97 23.42
N SER A 80 -14.56 -16.41 22.94
CA SER A 80 -14.68 -17.64 22.14
C SER A 80 -14.22 -17.48 20.68
N ARG A 81 -14.16 -16.26 20.17
CA ARG A 81 -13.85 -15.99 18.75
C ARG A 81 -12.50 -15.34 18.53
N TYR A 82 -12.13 -14.40 19.39
CA TYR A 82 -10.93 -13.60 19.22
C TYR A 82 -9.90 -13.90 20.32
N ASP A 83 -8.66 -13.59 20.07
CA ASP A 83 -7.60 -13.54 21.07
C ASP A 83 -6.53 -12.49 20.70
N SER A 84 -5.64 -12.25 21.68
CA SER A 84 -4.40 -11.48 21.51
C SER A 84 -3.23 -12.33 22.00
N ARG A 85 -3.12 -13.54 21.40
CA ARG A 85 -2.10 -14.55 21.78
C ARG A 85 -0.69 -13.98 21.70
N ASP A 86 0.20 -14.56 22.52
CA ASP A 86 1.62 -14.17 22.56
C ASP A 86 1.85 -12.68 22.88
N ASN A 87 0.88 -12.04 23.56
CA ASN A 87 0.89 -10.60 23.85
C ASN A 87 1.08 -9.73 22.58
N CYS A 88 0.47 -10.13 21.48
CA CYS A 88 0.73 -9.56 20.15
C CYS A 88 0.17 -8.14 19.95
N ASN A 89 -0.50 -7.55 20.92
CA ASN A 89 -1.15 -6.23 20.80
C ASN A 89 -2.04 -6.11 19.54
N SER A 90 -2.81 -7.17 19.27
CA SER A 90 -3.67 -7.26 18.07
C SER A 90 -4.90 -8.10 18.39
N ILE A 91 -5.95 -7.94 17.57
CA ILE A 91 -7.12 -8.81 17.61
C ILE A 91 -6.95 -9.86 16.52
N ILE A 92 -6.94 -11.12 16.88
CA ILE A 92 -6.82 -12.26 15.95
C ILE A 92 -8.10 -13.10 16.00
N ASP A 93 -8.71 -13.38 14.85
CA ASP A 93 -9.79 -14.36 14.72
C ASP A 93 -9.19 -15.78 14.84
N LYS A 94 -9.59 -16.52 15.88
CA LYS A 94 -9.07 -17.85 16.20
C LYS A 94 -9.34 -18.89 15.11
N LYS A 95 -10.52 -18.78 14.46
CA LYS A 95 -10.97 -19.75 13.47
C LYS A 95 -10.16 -19.66 12.18
N THR A 96 -9.83 -18.44 11.76
CA THR A 96 -9.18 -18.19 10.47
C THR A 96 -7.70 -17.85 10.59
N ASN A 97 -7.19 -17.66 11.80
CA ASN A 97 -5.86 -17.12 12.08
C ASN A 97 -5.60 -15.81 11.32
N THR A 98 -6.65 -14.95 11.27
CA THR A 98 -6.59 -13.65 10.61
C THR A 98 -6.41 -12.55 11.64
N LEU A 99 -5.42 -11.69 11.46
CA LEU A 99 -5.26 -10.48 12.25
C LEU A 99 -6.26 -9.43 11.75
N ILE A 100 -7.21 -9.06 12.62
CA ILE A 100 -8.35 -8.17 12.30
C ILE A 100 -8.02 -6.71 12.56
N ALA A 101 -7.32 -6.42 13.66
CA ALA A 101 -6.88 -5.07 14.01
C ALA A 101 -5.57 -5.13 14.79
N GLY A 102 -4.68 -4.22 14.45
CA GLY A 102 -3.40 -4.01 15.14
C GLY A 102 -3.22 -2.57 15.58
N CYS A 103 -2.12 -2.31 16.27
CA CYS A 103 -1.71 -1.00 16.76
C CYS A 103 -0.21 -0.78 16.55
N LYS A 104 0.31 0.36 16.98
CA LYS A 104 1.73 0.70 16.75
C LYS A 104 2.74 -0.25 17.41
N ASN A 105 2.34 -0.92 18.48
CA ASN A 105 3.21 -1.87 19.21
C ASN A 105 2.85 -3.35 18.90
N SER A 106 2.17 -3.62 17.79
CA SER A 106 1.80 -4.98 17.42
C SER A 106 3.00 -5.82 17.01
N VAL A 107 2.98 -7.08 17.45
CA VAL A 107 3.90 -8.13 17.01
C VAL A 107 3.07 -9.23 16.36
N ILE A 108 3.39 -9.64 15.13
CA ILE A 108 2.58 -10.63 14.42
C ILE A 108 3.06 -12.04 14.76
N PRO A 109 2.24 -12.87 15.45
CA PRO A 109 2.59 -14.25 15.77
C PRO A 109 2.77 -15.13 14.53
N ASN A 110 3.65 -16.13 14.61
CA ASN A 110 3.88 -17.12 13.55
C ASN A 110 2.64 -17.99 13.22
N SER A 111 1.59 -17.91 14.00
CA SER A 111 0.31 -18.56 13.72
C SER A 111 -0.61 -17.76 12.81
N VAL A 112 -0.33 -16.47 12.57
CA VAL A 112 -1.15 -15.61 11.72
C VAL A 112 -0.91 -15.97 10.26
N ALA A 113 -2.00 -16.30 9.55
CA ALA A 113 -1.97 -16.67 8.14
C ALA A 113 -2.36 -15.52 7.21
N ARG A 114 -3.07 -14.51 7.73
CA ARG A 114 -3.59 -13.39 6.95
C ARG A 114 -3.62 -12.11 7.80
N ILE A 115 -3.29 -11.01 7.17
CA ILE A 115 -3.60 -9.65 7.67
C ILE A 115 -4.88 -9.22 6.94
N ASP A 116 -5.92 -8.87 7.70
CA ASP A 116 -7.21 -8.48 7.12
C ASP A 116 -7.15 -7.10 6.46
N GLY A 117 -8.18 -6.79 5.69
CA GLY A 117 -8.33 -5.44 5.15
C GLY A 117 -8.42 -4.41 6.27
N LEU A 118 -7.77 -3.26 6.09
CA LEU A 118 -7.78 -2.15 7.05
C LEU A 118 -7.20 -2.46 8.45
N ALA A 119 -6.54 -3.62 8.64
CA ALA A 119 -6.08 -4.08 9.97
C ALA A 119 -5.14 -3.10 10.69
N PHE A 120 -4.29 -2.38 9.96
CA PHE A 120 -3.39 -1.33 10.47
C PHE A 120 -3.68 0.03 9.85
N CYS A 121 -4.86 0.20 9.23
CA CYS A 121 -5.20 1.45 8.55
C CYS A 121 -5.08 2.66 9.49
N GLY A 122 -4.27 3.64 9.09
CA GLY A 122 -4.04 4.87 9.85
C GLY A 122 -3.18 4.70 11.11
N CYS A 123 -2.49 3.56 11.28
CA CYS A 123 -1.52 3.37 12.36
C CYS A 123 -0.24 4.17 12.07
N SER A 124 -0.32 5.50 12.14
CA SER A 124 0.80 6.38 11.81
C SER A 124 2.01 6.25 12.74
N GLY A 125 1.81 5.76 13.96
CA GLY A 125 2.88 5.48 14.92
C GLY A 125 3.57 4.12 14.73
N LEU A 126 3.13 3.30 13.78
CA LEU A 126 3.79 2.03 13.46
C LEU A 126 5.08 2.33 12.67
N THR A 127 6.25 2.13 13.27
CA THR A 127 7.55 2.41 12.68
C THR A 127 8.20 1.19 12.06
N GLU A 128 8.00 0.04 12.68
CA GLU A 128 8.58 -1.24 12.27
C GLU A 128 7.55 -2.35 12.41
N LEU A 129 7.50 -3.26 11.47
CA LEU A 129 6.66 -4.45 11.58
C LEU A 129 7.28 -5.61 10.80
N THR A 130 7.59 -6.68 11.54
CA THR A 130 8.03 -7.94 10.92
C THR A 130 6.83 -8.81 10.56
N LEU A 131 6.70 -9.14 9.29
CA LEU A 131 5.70 -10.07 8.78
C LEU A 131 6.28 -11.48 8.74
N PRO A 132 5.77 -12.44 9.54
CA PRO A 132 6.30 -13.80 9.54
C PRO A 132 5.95 -14.55 8.25
N ASN A 133 6.73 -15.59 7.91
CA ASN A 133 6.51 -16.42 6.72
C ASN A 133 5.18 -17.20 6.72
N SER A 134 4.45 -17.22 7.82
CA SER A 134 3.09 -17.75 7.90
C SER A 134 2.06 -16.89 7.17
N VAL A 135 2.31 -15.57 7.05
CA VAL A 135 1.40 -14.61 6.41
C VAL A 135 1.43 -14.81 4.90
N LYS A 136 0.35 -15.37 4.36
CA LYS A 136 0.16 -15.68 2.93
C LYS A 136 -0.54 -14.58 2.16
N SER A 137 -1.27 -13.71 2.84
CA SER A 137 -2.02 -12.62 2.22
C SER A 137 -2.14 -11.40 3.12
N ILE A 138 -2.10 -10.24 2.49
CA ILE A 138 -2.29 -8.93 3.09
C ILE A 138 -3.48 -8.31 2.38
N GLY A 139 -4.50 -7.92 3.14
CA GLY A 139 -5.76 -7.42 2.59
C GLY A 139 -5.67 -6.01 2.03
N ARG A 140 -6.73 -5.58 1.36
CA ARG A 140 -6.86 -4.21 0.83
C ARG A 140 -6.78 -3.19 1.95
N TYR A 141 -6.09 -2.08 1.73
CA TYR A 141 -5.93 -1.00 2.70
C TYR A 141 -5.26 -1.41 4.03
N ALA A 142 -4.67 -2.61 4.13
CA ALA A 142 -4.22 -3.18 5.41
C ALA A 142 -3.28 -2.26 6.18
N PHE A 143 -2.39 -1.55 5.50
CA PHE A 143 -1.42 -0.61 6.07
C PHE A 143 -1.58 0.82 5.52
N GLN A 144 -2.75 1.15 4.95
CA GLN A 144 -2.99 2.48 4.42
C GLN A 144 -2.74 3.55 5.50
N GLY A 145 -1.93 4.56 5.17
CA GLY A 145 -1.65 5.67 6.09
C GLY A 145 -0.74 5.33 7.26
N CYS A 146 0.00 4.22 7.21
CA CYS A 146 1.09 3.94 8.16
C CYS A 146 2.30 4.83 7.85
N THR A 147 2.16 6.14 8.11
CA THR A 147 3.16 7.15 7.72
C THR A 147 4.48 7.03 8.45
N GLY A 148 4.49 6.37 9.62
CA GLY A 148 5.70 6.11 10.39
C GLY A 148 6.50 4.89 9.92
N LEU A 149 5.91 4.02 9.07
CA LEU A 149 6.56 2.79 8.64
C LEU A 149 7.74 3.12 7.71
N THR A 150 8.97 2.82 8.16
CA THR A 150 10.21 3.16 7.46
C THR A 150 10.72 2.02 6.59
N GLU A 151 10.46 0.79 7.01
CA GLU A 151 10.93 -0.42 6.34
C GLU A 151 9.78 -1.40 6.14
N LEU A 152 9.77 -2.09 5.01
CA LEU A 152 8.80 -3.12 4.68
C LEU A 152 9.49 -4.32 4.06
N THR A 153 9.41 -5.46 4.75
CA THR A 153 9.82 -6.76 4.21
C THR A 153 8.60 -7.67 4.08
N LEU A 154 8.26 -8.01 2.85
CA LEU A 154 7.17 -8.95 2.57
C LEU A 154 7.65 -10.39 2.62
N PRO A 155 6.86 -11.32 3.22
CA PRO A 155 7.20 -12.75 3.23
C PRO A 155 7.23 -13.36 1.81
N ASN A 156 8.10 -14.35 1.60
CA ASN A 156 8.28 -15.03 0.32
C ASN A 156 7.09 -15.88 -0.17
N CYS A 157 5.97 -15.86 0.55
CA CYS A 157 4.72 -16.53 0.16
C CYS A 157 3.64 -15.55 -0.34
N VAL A 158 3.83 -14.24 -0.16
CA VAL A 158 2.90 -13.22 -0.66
C VAL A 158 3.05 -13.10 -2.18
N ARG A 159 1.96 -13.37 -2.90
CA ARG A 159 1.94 -13.35 -4.38
C ARG A 159 1.36 -12.08 -4.98
N VAL A 160 0.50 -11.42 -4.23
CA VAL A 160 -0.21 -10.22 -4.67
C VAL A 160 -0.10 -9.17 -3.58
N VAL A 161 0.30 -7.97 -3.96
CA VAL A 161 0.09 -6.78 -3.13
C VAL A 161 -1.27 -6.24 -3.50
N GLU A 162 -2.22 -6.33 -2.57
CA GLU A 162 -3.61 -5.94 -2.82
C GLU A 162 -3.79 -4.42 -2.97
N ALA A 163 -4.98 -4.02 -3.47
CA ALA A 163 -5.24 -2.61 -3.73
C ALA A 163 -5.13 -1.76 -2.45
N CYS A 164 -4.44 -0.62 -2.57
CA CYS A 164 -4.20 0.36 -1.51
C CYS A 164 -3.51 -0.22 -0.26
N ALA A 165 -2.92 -1.43 -0.33
CA ALA A 165 -2.39 -2.13 0.85
C ALA A 165 -1.38 -1.30 1.65
N PHE A 166 -0.57 -0.47 0.99
CA PHE A 166 0.45 0.41 1.57
C PHE A 166 0.31 1.86 1.08
N ALA A 167 -0.87 2.26 0.61
CA ALA A 167 -1.07 3.64 0.17
C ALA A 167 -0.81 4.62 1.32
N TYR A 168 -0.21 5.77 1.01
CA TYR A 168 0.13 6.83 1.98
C TYR A 168 1.14 6.40 3.06
N CYS A 169 1.94 5.35 2.85
CA CYS A 169 3.06 5.00 3.72
C CYS A 169 4.27 5.90 3.39
N SER A 170 4.16 7.19 3.68
CA SER A 170 5.15 8.20 3.29
C SER A 170 6.52 8.07 3.97
N GLY A 171 6.61 7.30 5.06
CA GLY A 171 7.86 7.01 5.75
C GLY A 171 8.73 5.95 5.08
N LEU A 172 8.16 5.12 4.18
CA LEU A 172 8.92 4.08 3.48
C LEU A 172 10.02 4.70 2.61
N THR A 173 11.28 4.28 2.82
CA THR A 173 12.44 4.82 2.09
C THR A 173 12.94 3.88 0.99
N GLU A 174 12.93 2.59 1.26
CA GLU A 174 13.28 1.56 0.28
C GLU A 174 12.17 0.52 0.17
N LEU A 175 11.90 0.07 -1.04
CA LEU A 175 10.95 -0.99 -1.28
C LEU A 175 11.57 -2.07 -2.16
N THR A 176 11.77 -3.24 -1.56
CA THR A 176 12.18 -4.45 -2.27
C THR A 176 11.09 -5.52 -2.15
N LEU A 177 10.48 -5.88 -3.27
CA LEU A 177 9.46 -6.91 -3.32
C LEU A 177 10.10 -8.30 -3.53
N PRO A 178 9.62 -9.36 -2.84
CA PRO A 178 10.17 -10.70 -2.99
C PRO A 178 9.77 -11.34 -4.34
N ASN A 179 10.54 -12.33 -4.78
CA ASN A 179 10.32 -13.06 -6.03
C ASN A 179 8.98 -13.85 -6.10
N SER A 180 8.23 -13.90 -5.01
CA SER A 180 6.88 -14.47 -4.99
C SER A 180 5.82 -13.52 -5.57
N VAL A 181 6.06 -12.20 -5.54
CA VAL A 181 5.08 -11.20 -5.97
C VAL A 181 4.98 -11.19 -7.50
N THR A 182 3.78 -11.45 -7.99
CA THR A 182 3.47 -11.50 -9.43
C THR A 182 2.60 -10.35 -9.90
N ARG A 183 1.90 -9.69 -8.97
CA ARG A 183 0.98 -8.57 -9.28
C ARG A 183 1.02 -7.51 -8.18
N ILE A 184 1.07 -6.27 -8.60
CA ILE A 184 0.93 -5.09 -7.75
C ILE A 184 -0.45 -4.49 -8.05
N GLY A 185 -1.28 -4.37 -7.01
CA GLY A 185 -2.67 -3.90 -7.10
C GLY A 185 -2.78 -2.40 -7.38
N ASN A 186 -4.01 -1.96 -7.65
CA ASN A 186 -4.29 -0.53 -7.88
C ASN A 186 -3.99 0.26 -6.61
N HIS A 187 -3.34 1.42 -6.73
CA HIS A 187 -2.97 2.29 -5.62
C HIS A 187 -2.14 1.59 -4.51
N ALA A 188 -1.47 0.48 -4.79
CA ALA A 188 -0.83 -0.35 -3.75
C ALA A 188 0.20 0.42 -2.92
N PHE A 189 0.94 1.34 -3.52
CA PHE A 189 1.95 2.23 -2.94
C PHE A 189 1.72 3.70 -3.33
N ASP A 190 0.46 4.07 -3.57
CA ASP A 190 0.08 5.45 -3.88
C ASP A 190 0.55 6.39 -2.77
N SER A 191 1.17 7.50 -3.17
CA SER A 191 1.65 8.54 -2.24
C SER A 191 2.67 8.06 -1.18
N CYS A 192 3.43 7.00 -1.49
CA CYS A 192 4.61 6.60 -0.71
C CYS A 192 5.79 7.53 -1.07
N SER A 193 5.68 8.80 -0.68
CA SER A 193 6.59 9.87 -1.11
C SER A 193 8.04 9.72 -0.63
N GLY A 194 8.27 8.92 0.42
CA GLY A 194 9.59 8.64 0.96
C GLY A 194 10.41 7.64 0.14
N ILE A 195 9.79 6.86 -0.75
CA ILE A 195 10.49 5.83 -1.53
C ILE A 195 11.50 6.49 -2.47
N THR A 196 12.80 6.27 -2.19
CA THR A 196 13.91 6.72 -3.04
C THR A 196 14.43 5.58 -3.92
N LYS A 197 14.27 4.32 -3.46
CA LYS A 197 14.74 3.13 -4.16
C LYS A 197 13.65 2.08 -4.27
N LEU A 198 13.33 1.71 -5.50
CA LEU A 198 12.33 0.70 -5.83
C LEU A 198 12.97 -0.47 -6.58
N THR A 199 12.90 -1.68 -6.01
CA THR A 199 13.35 -2.91 -6.67
C THR A 199 12.15 -3.82 -6.93
N LEU A 200 11.83 -4.02 -8.21
CA LEU A 200 10.78 -4.92 -8.66
C LEU A 200 11.39 -6.23 -9.16
N PRO A 201 10.93 -7.40 -8.67
CA PRO A 201 11.48 -8.69 -9.10
C PRO A 201 10.96 -9.11 -10.49
N ASN A 202 11.70 -9.99 -11.16
CA ASN A 202 11.32 -10.56 -12.46
C ASN A 202 10.05 -11.46 -12.43
N SER A 203 9.41 -11.61 -11.30
CA SER A 203 8.11 -12.28 -11.16
C SER A 203 6.92 -11.35 -11.42
N VAL A 204 7.10 -10.03 -11.29
CA VAL A 204 6.03 -9.02 -11.47
C VAL A 204 5.64 -8.95 -12.94
N LYS A 205 4.39 -9.33 -13.23
CA LYS A 205 3.82 -9.35 -14.59
C LYS A 205 2.96 -8.13 -14.90
N SER A 206 2.36 -7.53 -13.88
CA SER A 206 1.47 -6.38 -14.02
C SER A 206 1.60 -5.40 -12.86
N ILE A 207 1.54 -4.12 -13.20
CA ILE A 207 1.50 -2.98 -12.28
C ILE A 207 0.13 -2.34 -12.45
N GLY A 208 -0.61 -2.25 -11.36
CA GLY A 208 -1.99 -1.74 -11.33
C GLY A 208 -2.07 -0.23 -11.59
N ARG A 209 -3.32 0.26 -11.73
CA ARG A 209 -3.60 1.68 -11.90
C ARG A 209 -3.14 2.44 -10.65
N TYR A 210 -2.44 3.57 -10.85
CA TYR A 210 -1.96 4.44 -9.78
C TYR A 210 -1.09 3.74 -8.72
N ALA A 211 -0.48 2.60 -9.05
CA ALA A 211 0.19 1.75 -8.07
C ALA A 211 1.33 2.44 -7.31
N PHE A 212 2.03 3.36 -7.93
CA PHE A 212 3.12 4.19 -7.39
C PHE A 212 2.90 5.69 -7.67
N GLN A 213 1.64 6.11 -7.83
CA GLN A 213 1.33 7.54 -8.01
C GLN A 213 1.91 8.34 -6.83
N GLY A 214 2.48 9.51 -7.10
CA GLY A 214 2.95 10.41 -6.04
C GLY A 214 4.14 9.91 -5.23
N CYS A 215 4.88 8.89 -5.71
CA CYS A 215 6.17 8.50 -5.15
C CYS A 215 7.24 9.55 -5.51
N THR A 216 7.15 10.72 -4.90
CA THR A 216 7.95 11.90 -5.28
C THR A 216 9.44 11.78 -4.97
N GLY A 217 9.82 10.89 -4.04
CA GLY A 217 11.22 10.61 -3.72
C GLY A 217 11.92 9.69 -4.72
N LEU A 218 11.18 9.00 -5.60
CA LEU A 218 11.76 8.05 -6.55
C LEU A 218 12.53 8.78 -7.64
N THR A 219 13.84 8.53 -7.73
CA THR A 219 14.73 9.20 -8.70
C THR A 219 14.99 8.38 -9.96
N GLU A 220 15.03 7.05 -9.82
CA GLU A 220 15.32 6.13 -10.92
C GLU A 220 14.31 4.98 -10.92
N LEU A 221 13.85 4.59 -12.10
CA LEU A 221 12.96 3.46 -12.28
C LEU A 221 13.44 2.55 -13.40
N THR A 222 13.77 1.32 -13.02
CA THR A 222 14.03 0.24 -13.97
C THR A 222 12.97 -0.84 -13.81
N LEU A 223 12.17 -1.07 -14.85
CA LEU A 223 11.17 -2.11 -14.86
C LEU A 223 11.77 -3.46 -15.27
N PRO A 224 11.36 -4.58 -14.63
CA PRO A 224 11.87 -5.91 -14.98
C PRO A 224 11.29 -6.43 -16.31
N ASN A 225 12.03 -7.34 -16.97
CA ASN A 225 11.66 -7.95 -18.25
C ASN A 225 10.37 -8.80 -18.22
N SER A 226 9.74 -8.96 -17.09
CA SER A 226 8.46 -9.68 -16.95
C SER A 226 7.24 -8.79 -17.16
N VAL A 227 7.39 -7.45 -17.00
CA VAL A 227 6.30 -6.47 -17.10
C VAL A 227 5.93 -6.29 -18.58
N LYS A 228 4.66 -6.55 -18.92
CA LYS A 228 4.12 -6.40 -20.26
C LYS A 228 3.30 -5.15 -20.46
N SER A 229 2.68 -4.66 -19.39
CA SER A 229 1.85 -3.46 -19.39
C SER A 229 2.00 -2.68 -18.10
N ILE A 230 1.90 -1.38 -18.22
CA ILE A 230 1.90 -0.42 -17.11
C ILE A 230 0.49 0.15 -17.01
N GLY A 231 -0.11 0.12 -15.83
CA GLY A 231 -1.48 0.61 -15.59
C GLY A 231 -1.60 2.14 -15.72
N ASP A 232 -2.84 2.62 -15.84
CA ASP A 232 -3.12 4.05 -15.93
C ASP A 232 -2.60 4.77 -14.68
N GLY A 233 -1.92 5.89 -14.86
CA GLY A 233 -1.37 6.69 -13.77
C GLY A 233 -0.37 5.99 -12.88
N ALA A 234 0.15 4.82 -13.26
CA ALA A 234 0.92 3.95 -12.35
C ALA A 234 2.10 4.63 -11.67
N PHE A 235 2.73 5.61 -12.33
CA PHE A 235 3.82 6.44 -11.82
C PHE A 235 3.54 7.93 -12.02
N ALA A 236 2.26 8.32 -12.12
CA ALA A 236 1.90 9.72 -12.23
C ALA A 236 2.37 10.50 -11.00
N TYR A 237 2.77 11.77 -11.19
CA TYR A 237 3.24 12.63 -10.10
C TYR A 237 4.50 12.12 -9.36
N CYS A 238 5.28 11.20 -9.93
CA CYS A 238 6.62 10.89 -9.47
C CYS A 238 7.57 12.03 -9.89
N SER A 239 7.41 13.20 -9.27
CA SER A 239 8.07 14.44 -9.70
C SER A 239 9.59 14.39 -9.61
N GLY A 240 10.15 13.60 -8.68
CA GLY A 240 11.60 13.42 -8.53
C GLY A 240 12.22 12.41 -9.51
N LEU A 241 11.40 11.73 -10.35
CA LEU A 241 11.91 10.72 -11.28
C LEU A 241 12.73 11.40 -12.40
N THR A 242 14.03 11.10 -12.45
CA THR A 242 14.96 11.66 -13.44
C THR A 242 15.27 10.70 -14.57
N GLU A 243 15.33 9.39 -14.28
CA GLU A 243 15.65 8.34 -15.24
C GLU A 243 14.62 7.20 -15.25
N LEU A 244 14.20 6.79 -16.44
CA LEU A 244 13.28 5.70 -16.68
C LEU A 244 13.86 4.69 -17.65
N THR A 245 13.92 3.40 -17.26
CA THR A 245 14.26 2.30 -18.18
C THR A 245 13.06 1.39 -18.39
N LEU A 246 12.62 1.30 -19.66
CA LEU A 246 11.54 0.43 -20.11
C LEU A 246 12.12 -0.80 -20.80
N PRO A 247 11.82 -2.03 -20.33
CA PRO A 247 12.31 -3.25 -20.94
C PRO A 247 11.59 -3.54 -22.26
N ASN A 248 12.20 -4.39 -23.11
CA ASN A 248 11.61 -4.83 -24.38
C ASN A 248 10.27 -5.58 -24.23
N SER A 249 9.97 -6.05 -23.03
CA SER A 249 8.71 -6.75 -22.74
C SER A 249 7.48 -5.87 -22.68
N VAL A 250 7.64 -4.55 -22.38
CA VAL A 250 6.52 -3.60 -22.28
C VAL A 250 5.94 -3.37 -23.67
N LYS A 251 4.63 -3.63 -23.81
CA LYS A 251 3.89 -3.46 -25.08
C LYS A 251 2.89 -2.29 -25.00
N SER A 252 2.43 -1.95 -23.81
CA SER A 252 1.48 -0.86 -23.58
C SER A 252 1.74 -0.09 -22.31
N ILE A 253 1.47 1.19 -22.35
CA ILE A 253 1.59 2.13 -21.24
C ILE A 253 0.23 2.81 -21.11
N GLY A 254 -0.39 2.70 -19.95
CA GLY A 254 -1.73 3.21 -19.67
C GLY A 254 -1.81 4.73 -19.64
N ASP A 255 -3.03 5.25 -19.59
CA ASP A 255 -3.32 6.69 -19.60
C ASP A 255 -2.58 7.40 -18.46
N GLY A 256 -1.85 8.47 -18.77
CA GLY A 256 -1.15 9.28 -17.78
C GLY A 256 -0.11 8.54 -16.93
N ALA A 257 0.38 7.37 -17.36
CA ALA A 257 1.21 6.50 -16.50
C ALA A 257 2.47 7.18 -15.95
N PHE A 258 3.03 8.15 -16.67
CA PHE A 258 4.18 8.99 -16.25
C PHE A 258 3.83 10.49 -16.31
N ALA A 259 2.54 10.82 -16.18
CA ALA A 259 2.13 12.22 -16.18
C ALA A 259 2.69 12.95 -14.96
N TYR A 260 3.15 14.18 -15.16
CA TYR A 260 3.71 15.04 -14.12
C TYR A 260 4.98 14.49 -13.43
N CYS A 261 5.74 13.61 -14.11
CA CYS A 261 7.13 13.33 -13.77
C CYS A 261 8.01 14.49 -14.26
N SER A 262 7.98 15.62 -13.53
CA SER A 262 8.53 16.90 -14.00
C SER A 262 10.04 16.89 -14.22
N ASP A 263 10.77 16.11 -13.43
CA ASP A 263 12.24 16.04 -13.44
C ASP A 263 12.78 14.99 -14.43
N LEU A 264 11.84 14.28 -15.14
CA LEU A 264 12.23 13.22 -16.06
C LEU A 264 13.03 13.78 -17.24
N SER A 265 14.34 13.49 -17.22
CA SER A 265 15.33 14.00 -18.17
C SER A 265 15.86 12.93 -19.11
N LYS A 266 15.66 11.64 -18.78
CA LYS A 266 16.17 10.52 -19.58
C LYS A 266 15.21 9.34 -19.56
N ILE A 267 14.85 8.87 -20.75
CA ILE A 267 14.09 7.62 -20.95
C ILE A 267 14.92 6.69 -21.82
N THR A 268 15.20 5.49 -21.32
CA THR A 268 15.80 4.41 -22.10
C THR A 268 14.72 3.36 -22.40
N SER A 269 14.33 3.24 -23.66
CA SER A 269 13.43 2.15 -24.09
C SER A 269 14.22 1.07 -24.82
N LEU A 270 14.22 -0.16 -24.25
CA LEU A 270 14.90 -1.30 -24.86
C LEU A 270 14.05 -1.99 -25.93
N ALA A 271 12.82 -1.52 -26.17
CA ALA A 271 11.89 -2.11 -27.13
C ALA A 271 12.23 -1.67 -28.56
N GLU A 272 12.33 -2.65 -29.46
CA GLU A 272 12.52 -2.42 -30.90
C GLU A 272 11.26 -1.82 -31.57
N ILE A 273 10.08 -2.18 -31.04
CA ILE A 273 8.80 -1.61 -31.45
C ILE A 273 8.33 -0.69 -30.31
N PRO A 274 8.07 0.61 -30.59
CA PRO A 274 7.61 1.53 -29.57
C PRO A 274 6.37 0.98 -28.84
N PRO A 275 6.36 0.96 -27.49
CA PRO A 275 5.16 0.62 -26.74
C PRO A 275 3.99 1.53 -27.11
N MET A 276 2.78 0.98 -27.19
CA MET A 276 1.57 1.79 -27.38
C MET A 276 1.34 2.66 -26.13
N CYS A 277 1.18 3.95 -26.33
CA CYS A 277 0.86 4.91 -25.29
C CYS A 277 -0.65 5.12 -25.22
N GLY A 278 -1.18 5.16 -23.99
CA GLY A 278 -2.51 5.66 -23.71
C GLY A 278 -2.57 7.19 -23.77
N PHE A 279 -3.67 7.78 -23.32
CA PHE A 279 -3.86 9.23 -23.35
C PHE A 279 -2.93 9.95 -22.36
N LYS A 280 -2.20 10.97 -22.84
CA LYS A 280 -1.36 11.85 -21.99
C LYS A 280 -0.31 11.15 -21.13
N VAL A 281 0.28 10.05 -21.60
CA VAL A 281 1.26 9.25 -20.83
C VAL A 281 2.36 10.12 -20.22
N PHE A 282 2.96 11.04 -20.99
CA PHE A 282 4.05 11.92 -20.56
C PHE A 282 3.59 13.39 -20.43
N ASN A 283 2.33 13.62 -20.00
CA ASN A 283 1.86 14.98 -19.76
C ASN A 283 2.66 15.63 -18.62
N GLY A 284 3.11 16.89 -18.80
CA GLY A 284 3.93 17.59 -17.79
C GLY A 284 5.42 17.21 -17.81
N VAL A 285 5.85 16.24 -18.62
CA VAL A 285 7.28 15.98 -18.87
C VAL A 285 7.81 16.98 -19.90
N ASN A 286 9.00 17.54 -19.67
CA ASN A 286 9.69 18.43 -20.63
C ASN A 286 10.30 17.61 -21.77
N LYS A 287 9.52 17.31 -22.79
CA LYS A 287 9.93 16.47 -23.93
C LYS A 287 11.00 17.09 -24.83
N THR A 288 11.22 18.40 -24.72
CA THR A 288 12.29 19.09 -25.45
C THR A 288 13.66 18.78 -24.85
N ASN A 289 13.73 18.72 -23.52
CA ASN A 289 14.99 18.49 -22.80
C ASN A 289 15.18 17.03 -22.41
N CYS A 290 14.13 16.22 -22.37
CA CYS A 290 14.22 14.80 -22.03
C CYS A 290 14.85 14.02 -23.17
N GLU A 291 15.94 13.31 -22.88
CA GLU A 291 16.61 12.42 -23.82
C GLU A 291 15.86 11.10 -23.92
N LEU A 292 15.48 10.69 -25.13
CA LEU A 292 14.89 9.39 -25.42
C LEU A 292 15.91 8.50 -26.13
N ILE A 293 16.37 7.47 -25.43
CA ILE A 293 17.38 6.52 -25.94
C ILE A 293 16.68 5.22 -26.33
N VAL A 294 16.86 4.79 -27.59
CA VAL A 294 16.18 3.63 -28.18
C VAL A 294 17.18 2.77 -28.96
N PRO A 295 16.90 1.50 -29.29
CA PRO A 295 17.78 0.72 -30.17
C PRO A 295 18.04 1.48 -31.47
N GLU A 296 19.30 1.46 -31.97
CA GLU A 296 19.74 2.22 -33.16
C GLU A 296 18.80 2.02 -34.35
N GLY A 297 18.44 0.76 -34.65
CA GLY A 297 17.53 0.41 -35.74
C GLY A 297 16.08 0.87 -35.54
N SER A 298 15.72 1.35 -34.37
CA SER A 298 14.34 1.71 -33.97
C SER A 298 14.08 3.22 -33.97
N VAL A 299 15.10 4.05 -34.14
CA VAL A 299 14.98 5.54 -34.11
C VAL A 299 13.86 6.00 -35.02
N ALA A 300 13.82 5.54 -36.28
CA ALA A 300 12.78 5.91 -37.23
C ALA A 300 11.35 5.46 -36.80
N ALA A 301 11.23 4.35 -36.09
CA ALA A 301 9.94 3.88 -35.56
C ALA A 301 9.43 4.80 -34.43
N TYR A 302 10.31 5.16 -33.48
CA TYR A 302 9.95 6.08 -32.38
C TYR A 302 9.64 7.49 -32.85
N THR A 303 10.36 7.99 -33.87
CA THR A 303 10.09 9.32 -34.48
C THR A 303 8.71 9.38 -35.14
N ARG A 304 8.11 8.24 -35.53
CA ARG A 304 6.77 8.19 -36.14
C ARG A 304 5.66 7.77 -35.18
N ALA A 305 6.01 7.14 -34.07
CA ALA A 305 5.04 6.64 -33.11
C ALA A 305 4.39 7.78 -32.31
N GLU A 306 3.06 7.73 -32.17
CA GLU A 306 2.30 8.71 -31.39
C GLU A 306 2.83 8.78 -29.95
N ASP A 307 2.83 9.97 -29.36
CA ASP A 307 3.42 10.37 -28.10
C ASP A 307 4.95 10.31 -28.03
N TRP A 308 5.59 9.31 -28.60
CA TRP A 308 7.06 9.21 -28.69
C TRP A 308 7.65 10.28 -29.64
N ASN A 309 6.96 10.59 -30.73
CA ASN A 309 7.35 11.62 -31.69
C ASN A 309 7.36 13.06 -31.13
N LYS A 310 6.85 13.25 -29.92
CA LYS A 310 6.85 14.53 -29.21
C LYS A 310 8.19 14.83 -28.52
N PHE A 311 9.07 13.82 -28.39
CA PHE A 311 10.42 14.01 -27.85
C PHE A 311 11.36 14.57 -28.93
N SER A 312 12.01 15.71 -28.63
CA SER A 312 12.89 16.39 -29.59
C SER A 312 14.28 15.73 -29.66
N ASN A 313 14.70 14.98 -28.64
CA ASN A 313 16.02 14.41 -28.56
C ASN A 313 15.94 12.87 -28.53
N ILE A 314 15.76 12.25 -29.70
CA ILE A 314 15.73 10.79 -29.86
C ILE A 314 17.08 10.31 -30.38
N ARG A 315 17.73 9.40 -29.63
CA ARG A 315 19.04 8.84 -29.99
C ARG A 315 19.02 7.32 -30.03
N GLY A 316 19.82 6.76 -30.93
CA GLY A 316 20.07 5.34 -31.01
C GLY A 316 21.19 4.89 -30.05
N PHE A 317 21.08 3.68 -29.50
CA PHE A 317 22.20 2.98 -28.88
C PHE A 317 22.48 1.68 -29.62
N SER A 318 23.76 1.33 -29.75
CA SER A 318 24.19 0.02 -30.26
C SER A 318 24.16 -1.00 -29.11
N LYS A 319 23.66 -2.20 -29.39
CA LYS A 319 23.65 -3.33 -28.43
C LYS A 319 25.05 -3.86 -28.18
#